data_0f0f286aff0ba36ed66fa27841afe4d7
#
_entry.id   0f0f286aff0ba36ed66fa27841afe4d7
#
_cell.length_a   1.000
_cell.length_b   1.000
_cell.length_c   1.000
_cell.angle_alpha   90.00
_cell.angle_beta   90.00
_cell.angle_gamma   90.00
#
_symmetry.space_group_name_H-M   'P 1'
#
loop_
_entity.id
_entity.type
_entity.pdbx_description
1 polymer ?
#
loop_
_entity_poly.entity_id
_entity_poly.type
_entity_poly.pdbx_seq_one_letter_code
_entity_poly.pdbx_strand_id
1 'polypeptide(L)'
;MPGSVSRCGGDVTLKDWTAEHFAQDEALIFVGAVGIAVRAIAPHCRSKAADPAVVVVDEGGNFAVPLLSGHLGGANALARALAKACGAVPVITTATDKFQPRILIPCILIMLQAMLRPSAKACTMVSP
;
A
#
# COMPACT_ATOMS: atom_id res chain seq x y z
N MET A 1 9.43 -6.21 -18.87
CA MET A 1 8.31 -7.13 -18.67
C MET A 1 7.05 -6.56 -19.29
N PRO A 2 6.38 -7.31 -20.15
CA PRO A 2 5.13 -6.81 -20.69
C PRO A 2 4.09 -6.73 -19.57
N GLY A 3 3.66 -5.54 -19.28
CA GLY A 3 2.55 -5.29 -18.39
C GLY A 3 1.29 -4.97 -19.18
N SER A 4 0.16 -5.11 -18.56
CA SER A 4 -1.10 -4.68 -19.12
C SER A 4 -1.70 -3.57 -18.26
N VAL A 5 -2.40 -2.66 -18.92
CA VAL A 5 -3.12 -1.57 -18.25
C VAL A 5 -4.60 -1.72 -18.56
N SER A 6 -5.40 -1.77 -17.52
CA SER A 6 -6.86 -1.86 -17.64
C SER A 6 -7.50 -0.66 -16.95
N ARG A 7 -8.53 -0.13 -17.59
CA ARG A 7 -9.36 0.90 -16.98
C ARG A 7 -10.61 0.23 -16.42
N CYS A 8 -10.69 0.15 -15.10
CA CYS A 8 -11.82 -0.48 -14.44
C CYS A 8 -13.03 0.48 -14.36
N GLY A 9 -14.19 -0.07 -14.59
CA GLY A 9 -15.45 0.66 -14.71
C GLY A 9 -16.06 0.35 -16.08
N GLY A 10 -17.31 0.05 -16.17
CA GLY A 10 -17.94 -0.44 -17.39
C GLY A 10 -17.91 -1.96 -17.47
N ASP A 11 -17.32 -2.53 -18.51
CA ASP A 11 -17.34 -3.98 -18.74
C ASP A 11 -16.49 -4.78 -17.74
N VAL A 12 -15.42 -4.17 -17.22
CA VAL A 12 -14.53 -4.80 -16.24
C VAL A 12 -14.63 -4.04 -14.92
N THR A 13 -15.10 -4.72 -13.88
CA THR A 13 -15.14 -4.14 -12.55
C THR A 13 -13.77 -4.30 -11.86
N LEU A 14 -13.46 -3.41 -10.93
CA LEU A 14 -12.24 -3.50 -10.15
C LEU A 14 -12.19 -4.82 -9.36
N LYS A 15 -13.33 -5.26 -8.84
CA LYS A 15 -13.45 -6.52 -8.12
C LYS A 15 -13.04 -7.71 -8.99
N ASP A 16 -13.58 -7.79 -10.20
CA ASP A 16 -13.30 -8.89 -11.13
C ASP A 16 -11.86 -8.84 -11.63
N TRP A 17 -11.37 -7.66 -11.95
CA TRP A 17 -9.98 -7.47 -12.36
C TRP A 17 -9.02 -7.94 -11.27
N THR A 18 -9.27 -7.54 -10.02
CA THR A 18 -8.43 -7.92 -8.89
C THR A 18 -8.47 -9.43 -8.65
N ALA A 19 -9.66 -10.04 -8.72
CA ALA A 19 -9.81 -11.49 -8.56
C ALA A 19 -9.02 -12.26 -9.62
N GLU A 20 -9.00 -11.78 -10.85
CA GLU A 20 -8.28 -12.40 -11.94
C GLU A 20 -6.75 -12.29 -11.76
N HIS A 21 -6.27 -11.11 -11.41
CA HIS A 21 -4.82 -10.82 -11.45
C HIS A 21 -4.09 -11.08 -10.13
N PHE A 22 -4.76 -11.04 -9.00
CA PHE A 22 -4.09 -11.13 -7.70
C PHE A 22 -3.31 -12.44 -7.51
N ALA A 23 -3.85 -13.55 -7.98
CA ALA A 23 -3.20 -14.86 -7.85
C ALA A 23 -2.19 -15.15 -8.95
N GLN A 24 -2.26 -14.46 -10.08
CA GLN A 24 -1.47 -14.76 -11.28
C GLN A 24 -0.29 -13.83 -11.48
N ASP A 25 -0.42 -12.58 -11.10
CA ASP A 25 0.58 -11.56 -11.40
C ASP A 25 1.55 -11.37 -10.24
N GLU A 26 2.76 -10.97 -10.57
CA GLU A 26 3.81 -10.69 -9.57
C GLU A 26 3.60 -9.35 -8.89
N ALA A 27 2.97 -8.41 -9.56
CA ALA A 27 2.75 -7.08 -9.04
C ALA A 27 1.45 -6.48 -9.58
N LEU A 28 0.75 -5.77 -8.73
CA LEU A 28 -0.45 -5.01 -9.09
C LEU A 28 -0.24 -3.53 -8.72
N ILE A 29 -0.57 -2.67 -9.67
CA ILE A 29 -0.53 -1.23 -9.47
C ILE A 29 -1.94 -0.70 -9.61
N PHE A 30 -2.43 -0.06 -8.56
CA PHE A 30 -3.72 0.63 -8.57
C PHE A 30 -3.48 2.13 -8.71
N VAL A 31 -4.26 2.76 -9.55
CA VAL A 31 -4.27 4.23 -9.65
C VAL A 31 -5.61 4.72 -9.11
N GLY A 32 -5.57 5.39 -7.98
CA GLY A 32 -6.77 5.86 -7.29
C GLY A 32 -6.58 5.94 -5.79
N ALA A 33 -7.68 5.96 -5.06
CA ALA A 33 -7.64 6.05 -3.60
C ALA A 33 -7.19 4.74 -2.96
N VAL A 34 -6.33 4.83 -1.94
CA VAL A 34 -5.84 3.67 -1.19
C VAL A 34 -6.97 2.82 -0.63
N GLY A 35 -8.03 3.45 -0.09
CA GLY A 35 -9.15 2.70 0.48
C GLY A 35 -9.86 1.80 -0.53
N ILE A 36 -9.98 2.25 -1.77
CA ILE A 36 -10.57 1.46 -2.85
C ILE A 36 -9.70 0.23 -3.15
N ALA A 37 -8.39 0.44 -3.25
CA ALA A 37 -7.44 -0.66 -3.46
C ALA A 37 -7.47 -1.68 -2.32
N VAL A 38 -7.51 -1.21 -1.07
CA VAL A 38 -7.56 -2.07 0.11
C VAL A 38 -8.80 -2.97 0.07
N ARG A 39 -9.97 -2.39 -0.22
CA ARG A 39 -11.21 -3.19 -0.31
C ARG A 39 -11.17 -4.20 -1.45
N ALA A 40 -10.49 -3.87 -2.55
CA ALA A 40 -10.36 -4.77 -3.68
C ALA A 40 -9.46 -5.99 -3.37
N ILE A 41 -8.34 -5.77 -2.68
CA ILE A 41 -7.37 -6.84 -2.40
C ILE A 41 -7.67 -7.63 -1.14
N ALA A 42 -8.37 -7.06 -0.17
CA ALA A 42 -8.56 -7.67 1.15
C ALA A 42 -9.07 -9.12 1.09
N PRO A 43 -10.08 -9.48 0.27
CA PRO A 43 -10.54 -10.86 0.19
C PRO A 43 -9.51 -11.86 -0.33
N HIS A 44 -8.46 -11.39 -0.99
CA HIS A 44 -7.47 -12.22 -1.66
C HIS A 44 -6.16 -12.35 -0.88
N CYS A 45 -5.96 -11.54 0.16
CA CYS A 45 -4.74 -11.55 0.95
C CYS A 45 -4.58 -12.87 1.70
N ARG A 46 -3.39 -13.48 1.58
CA ARG A 46 -3.05 -14.77 2.21
C ARG A 46 -1.86 -14.63 3.15
N SER A 47 -0.71 -14.25 2.60
CA SER A 47 0.51 -14.08 3.37
C SER A 47 1.47 -13.15 2.64
N LYS A 48 2.39 -12.54 3.38
CA LYS A 48 3.41 -11.68 2.78
C LYS A 48 4.38 -12.42 1.85
N ALA A 49 4.46 -13.74 1.96
CA ALA A 49 5.29 -14.56 1.09
C ALA A 49 4.57 -14.95 -0.21
N ALA A 50 3.25 -15.13 -0.17
CA ALA A 50 2.44 -15.59 -1.30
C ALA A 50 1.80 -14.44 -2.09
N ASP A 51 1.49 -13.34 -1.44
CA ASP A 51 0.79 -12.22 -2.06
C ASP A 51 1.69 -11.45 -3.02
N PRO A 52 1.14 -10.93 -4.12
CA PRO A 52 1.90 -10.09 -5.05
C PRO A 52 2.29 -8.76 -4.41
N ALA A 53 3.26 -8.09 -5.02
CA ALA A 53 3.54 -6.70 -4.69
C ALA A 53 2.33 -5.84 -5.08
N VAL A 54 1.83 -5.03 -4.17
CA VAL A 54 0.71 -4.12 -4.45
C VAL A 54 1.15 -2.70 -4.13
N VAL A 55 1.04 -1.82 -5.13
CA VAL A 55 1.35 -0.40 -4.99
C VAL A 55 0.15 0.41 -5.45
N VAL A 56 -0.15 1.48 -4.72
CA VAL A 56 -1.18 2.44 -5.09
C VAL A 56 -0.52 3.77 -5.42
N VAL A 57 -0.91 4.34 -6.56
CA VAL A 57 -0.54 5.71 -6.93
C VAL A 57 -1.85 6.53 -6.93
N ASP A 58 -1.87 7.66 -6.24
CA ASP A 58 -3.04 8.52 -6.24
C ASP A 58 -3.29 9.13 -7.64
N GLU A 59 -4.52 9.54 -7.91
CA GLU A 59 -4.89 10.06 -9.23
C GLU A 59 -4.08 11.28 -9.65
N GLY A 60 -3.65 12.08 -8.70
CA GLY A 60 -2.80 13.24 -8.97
C GLY A 60 -1.34 12.90 -9.23
N GLY A 61 -0.93 11.65 -9.04
CA GLY A 61 0.45 11.24 -9.21
C GLY A 61 1.40 11.82 -8.17
N ASN A 62 0.90 12.12 -6.97
CA ASN A 62 1.68 12.76 -5.91
C ASN A 62 2.37 11.77 -4.99
N PHE A 63 1.79 10.58 -4.82
CA PHE A 63 2.27 9.59 -3.88
C PHE A 63 2.24 8.19 -4.49
N ALA A 64 3.27 7.39 -4.22
CA ALA A 64 3.30 5.97 -4.54
C ALA A 64 3.44 5.19 -3.25
N VAL A 65 2.42 4.39 -2.92
CA VAL A 65 2.29 3.75 -1.61
C VAL A 65 2.32 2.24 -1.78
N PRO A 66 3.37 1.54 -1.33
CA PRO A 66 3.36 0.09 -1.31
C PRO A 66 2.44 -0.42 -0.20
N LEU A 67 1.45 -1.23 -0.56
CA LEU A 67 0.49 -1.78 0.38
C LEU A 67 0.87 -3.18 0.88
N LEU A 68 1.33 -4.04 -0.01
CA LEU A 68 1.66 -5.43 0.30
C LEU A 68 3.01 -5.82 -0.25
N SER A 69 3.67 -6.74 0.45
CA SER A 69 4.89 -7.43 0.00
C SER A 69 6.03 -6.45 -0.31
N GLY A 70 6.27 -5.54 0.63
CA GLY A 70 7.24 -4.46 0.48
C GLY A 70 8.66 -4.93 0.22
N HIS A 71 9.14 -5.92 0.98
CA HIS A 71 10.50 -6.47 0.83
C HIS A 71 10.54 -7.68 -0.09
N LEU A 72 9.85 -8.76 0.27
CA LEU A 72 9.91 -10.03 -0.46
C LEU A 72 9.32 -9.93 -1.87
N GLY A 73 8.21 -9.21 -2.01
CA GLY A 73 7.55 -9.03 -3.30
C GLY A 73 8.08 -7.87 -4.13
N GLY A 74 8.91 -7.01 -3.56
CA GLY A 74 9.48 -5.88 -4.27
C GLY A 74 8.58 -4.65 -4.38
N ALA A 75 7.52 -4.54 -3.58
CA ALA A 75 6.61 -3.39 -3.65
C ALA A 75 7.32 -2.07 -3.31
N ASN A 76 8.26 -2.07 -2.38
CA ASN A 76 9.02 -0.86 -2.05
C ASN A 76 9.86 -0.37 -3.24
N ALA A 77 10.56 -1.29 -3.91
CA ALA A 77 11.34 -0.96 -5.09
C ALA A 77 10.45 -0.46 -6.23
N LEU A 78 9.30 -1.10 -6.43
CA LEU A 78 8.33 -0.71 -7.43
C LEU A 78 7.74 0.68 -7.14
N ALA A 79 7.41 0.97 -5.88
CA ALA A 79 6.91 2.28 -5.47
C ALA A 79 7.95 3.38 -5.74
N ARG A 80 9.21 3.12 -5.45
CA ARG A 80 10.30 4.08 -5.75
C ARG A 80 10.45 4.32 -7.24
N ALA A 81 10.37 3.25 -8.05
CA ALA A 81 10.47 3.37 -9.51
C ALA A 81 9.29 4.18 -10.08
N LEU A 82 8.08 3.91 -9.63
CA LEU A 82 6.88 4.64 -10.05
C LEU A 82 6.94 6.11 -9.59
N ALA A 83 7.38 6.35 -8.37
CA ALA A 83 7.53 7.70 -7.85
C ALA A 83 8.51 8.51 -8.67
N LYS A 84 9.64 7.93 -9.05
CA LYS A 84 10.63 8.57 -9.91
C LYS A 84 10.05 8.90 -11.30
N ALA A 85 9.30 7.97 -11.87
CA ALA A 85 8.69 8.16 -13.19
C ALA A 85 7.61 9.24 -13.20
N CYS A 86 6.82 9.35 -12.13
CA CYS A 86 5.71 10.29 -12.03
C CYS A 86 6.06 11.62 -11.36
N GLY A 87 7.23 11.72 -10.75
CA GLY A 87 7.56 12.86 -9.89
C GLY A 87 6.84 12.81 -8.54
N ALA A 88 6.44 11.62 -8.11
CA ALA A 88 5.71 11.40 -6.88
C ALA A 88 6.64 11.15 -5.68
N VAL A 89 6.07 11.16 -4.49
CA VAL A 89 6.77 10.82 -3.25
C VAL A 89 6.51 9.35 -2.94
N PRO A 90 7.54 8.50 -2.80
CA PRO A 90 7.34 7.13 -2.34
C PRO A 90 7.09 7.12 -0.84
N VAL A 91 5.99 6.47 -0.41
CA VAL A 91 5.59 6.40 0.99
C VAL A 91 5.94 5.02 1.53
N ILE A 92 7.20 4.83 1.91
CA ILE A 92 7.70 3.54 2.40
C ILE A 92 7.44 3.44 3.90
N THR A 93 6.67 2.42 4.30
CA THR A 93 6.22 2.27 5.68
C THR A 93 6.74 1.00 6.36
N THR A 94 7.40 0.12 5.61
CA THR A 94 7.98 -1.10 6.20
C THR A 94 9.03 -0.74 7.24
N ALA A 95 9.01 -1.46 8.36
CA ALA A 95 10.05 -1.32 9.36
C ALA A 95 11.38 -1.71 8.74
N THR A 96 12.29 -0.75 8.66
CA THR A 96 13.67 -1.01 8.28
C THR A 96 14.49 -1.19 9.54
N ASP A 97 15.70 -1.72 9.39
CA ASP A 97 16.62 -1.93 10.50
C ASP A 97 17.00 -0.65 11.24
N LYS A 98 16.51 0.49 10.79
CA LYS A 98 16.77 1.79 11.39
C LYS A 98 15.58 2.26 12.21
N PHE A 99 15.49 1.80 13.43
CA PHE A 99 14.56 2.34 14.41
C PHE A 99 14.98 3.77 14.76
N GLN A 100 14.05 4.73 14.59
CA GLN A 100 14.30 6.13 14.93
C GLN A 100 13.35 6.61 16.04
N PRO A 101 13.74 6.47 17.30
CA PRO A 101 12.87 6.85 18.43
C PRO A 101 12.49 8.33 18.42
N ARG A 102 13.31 9.19 17.79
CA ARG A 102 13.01 10.61 17.67
C ARG A 102 11.71 10.90 16.94
N ILE A 103 11.31 10.02 16.03
CA ILE A 103 10.09 10.17 15.23
C ILE A 103 8.92 9.46 15.91
N LEU A 104 9.20 8.30 16.50
CA LEU A 104 8.18 7.47 17.13
C LEU A 104 7.53 8.16 18.33
N ILE A 105 8.31 8.83 19.18
CA ILE A 105 7.80 9.46 20.39
C ILE A 105 6.76 10.54 20.09
N PRO A 106 7.00 11.50 19.18
CA PRO A 106 5.97 12.48 18.82
C PRO A 106 4.72 11.84 18.23
N CYS A 107 4.85 10.79 17.43
CA CYS A 107 3.70 10.07 16.87
C CYS A 107 2.87 9.42 17.99
N ILE A 108 3.50 8.79 18.96
CA ILE A 108 2.81 8.18 20.11
C ILE A 108 2.06 9.25 20.91
N LEU A 109 2.65 10.41 21.14
CA LEU A 109 2.00 11.51 21.86
C LEU A 109 0.74 12.00 21.13
N ILE A 110 0.81 12.14 19.79
CA ILE A 110 -0.34 12.52 18.98
C ILE A 110 -1.44 11.46 19.07
N MET A 111 -1.08 10.19 19.01
CA MET A 111 -2.02 9.08 19.14
C MET A 111 -2.70 9.07 20.51
N LEU A 112 -1.95 9.30 21.58
CA LEU A 112 -2.49 9.37 22.94
C LEU A 112 -3.49 10.53 23.08
N GLN A 113 -3.20 11.69 22.49
CA GLN A 113 -4.14 12.82 22.47
C GLN A 113 -5.42 12.49 21.70
N ALA A 114 -5.30 11.78 20.57
CA ALA A 114 -6.45 11.33 19.78
C ALA A 114 -7.32 10.34 20.57
N MET A 115 -6.72 9.48 21.38
CA MET A 115 -7.43 8.49 22.21
C MET A 115 -8.26 9.12 23.32
N LEU A 116 -8.05 10.37 23.66
CA LEU A 116 -8.91 11.09 24.61
C LEU A 116 -10.29 11.39 24.04
N ARG A 117 -10.48 11.22 22.74
CA ARG A 117 -11.80 11.34 22.11
C ARG A 117 -12.56 10.02 22.27
N PRO A 118 -13.83 10.05 22.74
CA PRO A 118 -14.57 8.81 23.04
C PRO A 118 -14.72 7.83 21.88
N SER A 119 -14.69 8.32 20.63
CA SER A 119 -14.88 7.50 19.43
C SER A 119 -13.56 7.09 18.77
N ALA A 120 -12.42 7.59 19.25
CA ALA A 120 -11.14 7.32 18.61
C ALA A 120 -10.40 6.19 19.33
N LYS A 121 -9.89 5.26 18.57
CA LYS A 121 -9.01 4.19 19.04
C LYS A 121 -7.77 4.16 18.20
N ALA A 122 -6.65 3.92 18.81
CA ALA A 122 -5.38 3.78 18.12
C ALA A 122 -4.68 2.48 18.54
N CYS A 123 -4.00 1.88 17.60
CA CYS A 123 -3.19 0.70 17.83
C CYS A 123 -1.78 0.98 17.32
N THR A 124 -0.80 0.79 18.17
CA THR A 124 0.58 0.82 17.74
C THR A 124 1.00 -0.60 17.40
N MET A 125 1.41 -0.79 16.16
CA MET A 125 2.00 -2.05 15.74
C MET A 125 3.51 -1.88 15.79
N VAL A 126 4.14 -2.55 16.75
CA VAL A 126 5.59 -2.65 16.80
C VAL A 126 5.96 -4.01 16.21
N SER A 127 6.57 -3.99 15.05
CA SER A 127 7.12 -5.20 14.47
C SER A 127 8.49 -5.46 15.11
N PRO A 128 8.71 -6.66 15.68
CA PRO A 128 10.02 -7.01 16.21
C PRO A 128 11.08 -7.11 15.11
#